data_434b6b42140e2b1dc743c5ba2500fc03
#
_entry.id   434b6b42140e2b1dc743c5ba2500fc03
#
_cell.length_a   1.000
_cell.length_b   1.000
_cell.length_c   1.000
_cell.angle_alpha   90.00
_cell.angle_beta   90.00
_cell.angle_gamma   90.00
#
_symmetry.space_group_name_H-M   'P 1'
#
loop_
_entity.id
_entity.type
_entity.pdbx_description
1 polymer ?
#
loop_
_entity_poly.entity_id
_entity_poly.type
_entity_poly.pdbx_seq_one_letter_code
_entity_poly.pdbx_strand_id
1 'polypeptide(L)'
;MGDVQSAIERAAFSEHGAQWSISAVDLDTGASVGERDPDACLSTASVGKLLALIELAERVGRGEADLRTVVARTEADRVADSGLWQHLAIEELPLADVAMLIGTVSDNLATNVLLRHLGLGSVHHRAGLLGLSTVQLHDRVRDERTPDDPPRLSSGSARELTGLMRRLRSDGPGLVLDWLRPGTDLSLVASAFGLDPLAHVLVDRGLRVINKTGTNRGVRADVGIVEGPARGLVYAVLVNWTEPATPDDRSRDLVLDAMRDIGSALRATVAGG
;
A
#
# COMPACT_ATOMS: atom_id res chain seq x y z
N MET A 1 -7.85 22.89 15.82
CA MET A 1 -7.25 22.05 14.76
C MET A 1 -6.12 21.26 15.33
N GLY A 2 -6.22 19.94 15.37
CA GLY A 2 -5.11 19.08 15.79
C GLY A 2 -4.09 19.02 14.67
N ASP A 3 -2.86 19.42 14.96
CA ASP A 3 -1.71 19.20 14.12
C ASP A 3 -1.55 17.69 13.82
N VAL A 4 -1.07 17.33 12.62
CA VAL A 4 -0.82 15.94 12.22
C VAL A 4 0.07 15.24 13.26
N GLN A 5 1.11 15.90 13.74
CA GLN A 5 1.98 15.37 14.79
C GLN A 5 1.21 15.01 16.07
N SER A 6 0.32 15.88 16.52
CA SER A 6 -0.52 15.62 17.72
C SER A 6 -1.47 14.44 17.50
N ALA A 7 -2.00 14.25 16.29
CA ALA A 7 -2.83 13.08 15.96
C ALA A 7 -2.02 11.78 16.00
N ILE A 8 -0.80 11.81 15.45
CA ILE A 8 0.14 10.67 15.48
C ILE A 8 0.52 10.31 16.92
N GLU A 9 0.80 11.30 17.76
CA GLU A 9 1.14 11.07 19.17
C GLU A 9 -0.01 10.41 19.94
N ARG A 10 -1.25 10.87 19.74
CA ARG A 10 -2.42 10.26 20.36
C ARG A 10 -2.67 8.82 19.89
N ALA A 11 -2.55 8.57 18.59
CA ALA A 11 -2.71 7.25 18.01
C ALA A 11 -1.74 6.22 18.63
N ALA A 12 -0.54 6.67 18.93
CA ALA A 12 0.51 5.85 19.46
C ALA A 12 0.35 5.46 20.94
N PHE A 13 -0.48 6.19 21.69
CA PHE A 13 -0.86 5.83 23.06
C PHE A 13 -1.90 4.70 23.13
N SER A 14 -2.48 4.29 21.99
CA SER A 14 -3.42 3.16 21.98
C SER A 14 -2.68 1.87 22.31
N GLU A 15 -3.12 1.24 23.39
CA GLU A 15 -2.53 0.17 24.17
C GLU A 15 -2.18 -1.13 23.41
N HIS A 16 -1.60 -2.09 24.12
CA HIS A 16 -1.44 -3.50 23.75
C HIS A 16 -0.21 -3.87 22.89
N GLY A 17 0.92 -3.16 23.04
CA GLY A 17 2.18 -3.56 22.39
C GLY A 17 2.17 -3.38 20.86
N ALA A 18 1.31 -2.52 20.35
CA ALA A 18 1.32 -2.16 18.94
C ALA A 18 2.57 -1.36 18.59
N GLN A 19 3.28 -1.80 17.56
CA GLN A 19 4.41 -1.12 17.00
C GLN A 19 3.95 -0.28 15.81
N TRP A 20 4.26 1.00 15.83
CA TRP A 20 3.92 1.95 14.78
C TRP A 20 5.18 2.39 14.04
N SER A 21 5.04 2.60 12.72
CA SER A 21 5.99 3.33 11.90
C SER A 21 5.17 4.29 11.05
N ILE A 22 5.31 5.59 11.30
CA ILE A 22 4.48 6.62 10.69
C ILE A 22 5.35 7.73 10.13
N SER A 23 5.03 8.17 8.91
CA SER A 23 5.63 9.34 8.27
C SER A 23 4.57 10.04 7.43
N ALA A 24 4.47 11.35 7.58
CA ALA A 24 3.70 12.24 6.70
C ALA A 24 4.60 13.39 6.28
N VAL A 25 4.71 13.60 4.96
CA VAL A 25 5.58 14.63 4.39
C VAL A 25 4.81 15.47 3.38
N ASP A 26 5.22 16.72 3.24
CA ASP A 26 4.73 17.58 2.17
C ASP A 26 5.16 17.02 0.81
N LEU A 27 4.23 16.94 -0.13
CA LEU A 27 4.44 16.30 -1.43
C LEU A 27 5.51 17.01 -2.25
N ASP A 28 5.51 18.33 -2.25
CA ASP A 28 6.39 19.14 -3.10
C ASP A 28 7.79 19.27 -2.46
N THR A 29 7.85 19.64 -1.19
CA THR A 29 9.11 19.95 -0.50
C THR A 29 9.77 18.73 0.14
N GLY A 30 8.97 17.70 0.49
CA GLY A 30 9.44 16.55 1.29
C GLY A 30 9.64 16.87 2.76
N ALA A 31 9.26 18.07 3.22
CA ALA A 31 9.36 18.45 4.62
C ALA A 31 8.43 17.59 5.48
N SER A 32 8.92 17.15 6.65
CA SER A 32 8.11 16.39 7.60
C SER A 32 6.95 17.23 8.11
N VAL A 33 5.75 16.65 8.11
CA VAL A 33 4.51 17.20 8.68
C VAL A 33 4.18 16.51 9.99
N GLY A 34 4.62 15.28 10.14
CA GLY A 34 4.52 14.50 11.35
C GLY A 34 5.13 13.11 11.18
N GLU A 35 5.74 12.58 12.23
CA GLU A 35 6.36 11.26 12.19
C GLU A 35 6.40 10.59 13.56
N ARG A 36 6.46 9.25 13.56
CA ARG A 36 6.73 8.41 14.70
C ARG A 36 7.44 7.15 14.28
N ASP A 37 8.60 6.89 14.88
CA ASP A 37 9.45 5.72 14.57
C ASP A 37 9.52 5.43 13.07
N PRO A 38 9.74 6.46 12.21
CA PRO A 38 9.54 6.35 10.77
C PRO A 38 10.51 5.37 10.09
N ASP A 39 11.60 5.01 10.76
CA ASP A 39 12.62 4.06 10.30
C ASP A 39 12.36 2.62 10.79
N ALA A 40 11.36 2.40 11.65
CA ALA A 40 11.00 1.07 12.12
C ALA A 40 10.51 0.20 10.96
N CYS A 41 11.19 -0.95 10.75
CA CYS A 41 10.86 -1.91 9.70
C CYS A 41 9.76 -2.87 10.19
N LEU A 42 8.56 -2.71 9.67
CA LEU A 42 7.38 -3.49 10.02
C LEU A 42 6.91 -4.38 8.85
N SER A 43 6.05 -5.36 9.14
CA SER A 43 5.30 -6.07 8.11
C SER A 43 4.31 -5.11 7.44
N THR A 44 4.23 -5.15 6.12
CA THR A 44 3.42 -4.22 5.32
C THR A 44 2.34 -4.91 4.48
N ALA A 45 2.24 -6.26 4.60
CA ALA A 45 1.28 -7.06 3.86
C ALA A 45 1.21 -6.68 2.36
N SER A 46 0.05 -6.33 1.83
CA SER A 46 -0.12 -6.05 0.39
C SER A 46 0.50 -4.74 -0.09
N VAL A 47 1.06 -3.88 0.79
CA VAL A 47 1.80 -2.70 0.33
C VAL A 47 3.05 -3.11 -0.46
N GLY A 48 3.70 -4.22 -0.12
CA GLY A 48 4.85 -4.73 -0.86
C GLY A 48 4.59 -5.04 -2.34
N LYS A 49 3.33 -5.23 -2.75
CA LYS A 49 2.93 -5.43 -4.16
C LYS A 49 3.31 -4.24 -5.05
N LEU A 50 3.51 -3.06 -4.45
CA LEU A 50 4.04 -1.88 -5.16
C LEU A 50 5.33 -2.20 -5.91
N LEU A 51 6.23 -3.00 -5.33
CA LEU A 51 7.51 -3.35 -5.97
C LEU A 51 7.31 -4.17 -7.25
N ALA A 52 6.33 -5.07 -7.28
CA ALA A 52 6.02 -5.84 -8.50
C ALA A 52 5.41 -4.94 -9.59
N LEU A 53 4.53 -4.01 -9.22
CA LEU A 53 3.97 -3.02 -10.15
C LEU A 53 5.05 -2.09 -10.70
N ILE A 54 5.98 -1.64 -9.86
CA ILE A 54 7.10 -0.80 -10.27
C ILE A 54 8.01 -1.57 -11.24
N GLU A 55 8.36 -2.81 -10.94
CA GLU A 55 9.20 -3.62 -11.84
C GLU A 55 8.54 -3.82 -13.21
N LEU A 56 7.23 -4.10 -13.25
CA LEU A 56 6.48 -4.19 -14.51
C LEU A 56 6.53 -2.87 -15.27
N ALA A 57 6.19 -1.76 -14.62
CA ALA A 57 6.16 -0.44 -15.24
C ALA A 57 7.53 0.00 -15.78
N GLU A 58 8.59 -0.31 -15.07
CA GLU A 58 9.96 -0.06 -15.50
C GLU A 58 10.36 -0.90 -16.73
N ARG A 59 9.98 -2.18 -16.76
CA ARG A 59 10.19 -3.02 -17.95
C ARG A 59 9.44 -2.50 -19.16
N VAL A 60 8.21 -2.04 -18.97
CA VAL A 60 7.44 -1.39 -20.05
C VAL A 60 8.14 -0.14 -20.54
N GLY A 61 8.61 0.71 -19.63
CA GLY A 61 9.35 1.94 -20.00
C GLY A 61 10.65 1.67 -20.79
N ARG A 62 11.29 0.52 -20.54
CA ARG A 62 12.49 0.10 -21.29
C ARG A 62 12.20 -0.72 -22.56
N GLY A 63 10.91 -0.97 -22.86
CA GLY A 63 10.51 -1.83 -23.99
C GLY A 63 10.78 -3.33 -23.79
N GLU A 64 11.02 -3.76 -22.55
CA GLU A 64 11.28 -5.16 -22.17
C GLU A 64 9.98 -5.93 -21.84
N ALA A 65 8.85 -5.25 -21.70
CA ALA A 65 7.54 -5.82 -21.51
C ALA A 65 6.48 -5.06 -22.31
N ASP A 66 5.48 -5.79 -22.81
CA ASP A 66 4.31 -5.23 -23.48
C ASP A 66 3.08 -5.51 -22.59
N LEU A 67 2.34 -4.48 -22.22
CA LEU A 67 1.13 -4.58 -21.40
C LEU A 67 0.02 -5.41 -22.08
N ARG A 68 0.08 -5.62 -23.39
CA ARG A 68 -0.84 -6.47 -24.16
C ARG A 68 -0.48 -7.95 -24.07
N THR A 69 0.69 -8.31 -23.52
CA THR A 69 1.07 -9.70 -23.32
C THR A 69 0.05 -10.41 -22.44
N VAL A 70 -0.55 -11.45 -22.96
CA VAL A 70 -1.55 -12.27 -22.27
C VAL A 70 -0.85 -13.29 -21.39
N VAL A 71 -1.26 -13.40 -20.15
CA VAL A 71 -0.75 -14.37 -19.17
C VAL A 71 -1.91 -15.20 -18.60
N ALA A 72 -1.71 -16.52 -18.53
CA ALA A 72 -2.68 -17.43 -17.93
C ALA A 72 -2.43 -17.58 -16.42
N ARG A 73 -3.51 -17.70 -15.65
CA ARG A 73 -3.44 -18.19 -14.28
C ARG A 73 -3.27 -19.71 -14.27
N THR A 74 -2.55 -20.23 -13.31
CA THR A 74 -2.33 -21.66 -13.13
C THR A 74 -2.77 -22.11 -11.74
N GLU A 75 -2.90 -23.42 -11.53
CA GLU A 75 -3.22 -23.94 -10.20
C GLU A 75 -2.18 -23.56 -9.15
N ALA A 76 -0.90 -23.43 -9.54
CA ALA A 76 0.17 -23.02 -8.66
C ALA A 76 0.09 -21.54 -8.23
N ASP A 77 -0.67 -20.70 -8.95
CA ASP A 77 -0.87 -19.30 -8.61
C ASP A 77 -2.05 -19.11 -7.64
N ARG A 78 -2.91 -20.12 -7.49
CA ARG A 78 -4.12 -20.02 -6.68
C ARG A 78 -3.80 -19.66 -5.24
N VAL A 79 -4.57 -18.73 -4.74
CA VAL A 79 -4.55 -18.23 -3.37
C VAL A 79 -5.87 -17.56 -3.11
N ALA A 80 -6.43 -17.76 -1.92
CA ALA A 80 -7.70 -17.19 -1.52
C ALA A 80 -7.61 -15.71 -1.13
N ASP A 81 -8.65 -15.21 -0.49
CA ASP A 81 -8.77 -13.91 0.13
C ASP A 81 -8.91 -12.79 -0.91
N SER A 82 -8.09 -11.75 -0.87
CA SER A 82 -8.25 -10.51 -1.63
C SER A 82 -8.17 -10.70 -3.15
N GLY A 83 -9.10 -10.11 -3.88
CA GLY A 83 -9.08 -10.02 -5.34
C GLY A 83 -10.34 -10.53 -6.03
N LEU A 84 -10.45 -10.25 -7.31
CA LEU A 84 -11.58 -10.56 -8.15
C LEU A 84 -11.32 -11.72 -9.12
N TRP A 85 -10.08 -11.88 -9.59
CA TRP A 85 -9.78 -12.83 -10.66
C TRP A 85 -10.10 -14.28 -10.30
N GLN A 86 -9.98 -14.66 -9.04
CA GLN A 86 -10.38 -15.98 -8.56
C GLN A 86 -11.88 -16.29 -8.77
N HIS A 87 -12.73 -15.26 -8.87
CA HIS A 87 -14.18 -15.36 -9.05
C HIS A 87 -14.62 -15.19 -10.51
N LEU A 88 -13.71 -14.82 -11.41
CA LEU A 88 -14.00 -14.65 -12.83
C LEU A 88 -13.86 -15.98 -13.58
N ALA A 89 -14.65 -16.17 -14.64
CA ALA A 89 -14.55 -17.34 -15.51
C ALA A 89 -13.36 -17.29 -16.48
N ILE A 90 -12.75 -16.10 -16.65
CA ILE A 90 -11.64 -15.89 -17.58
C ILE A 90 -10.33 -16.43 -16.99
N GLU A 91 -9.60 -17.24 -17.76
CA GLU A 91 -8.37 -17.88 -17.33
C GLU A 91 -7.10 -17.08 -17.70
N GLU A 92 -7.22 -16.17 -18.65
CA GLU A 92 -6.09 -15.42 -19.20
C GLU A 92 -6.43 -13.94 -19.24
N LEU A 93 -5.45 -13.08 -18.87
CA LEU A 93 -5.59 -11.63 -18.91
C LEU A 93 -4.33 -10.99 -19.49
N PRO A 94 -4.43 -9.85 -20.20
CA PRO A 94 -3.27 -9.04 -20.52
C PRO A 94 -2.62 -8.48 -19.25
N LEU A 95 -1.31 -8.25 -19.29
CA LEU A 95 -0.54 -7.69 -18.16
C LEU A 95 -1.12 -6.36 -17.66
N ALA A 96 -1.74 -5.56 -18.54
CA ALA A 96 -2.45 -4.35 -18.17
C ALA A 96 -3.55 -4.61 -17.13
N ASP A 97 -4.39 -5.62 -17.37
CA ASP A 97 -5.51 -5.97 -16.50
C ASP A 97 -5.02 -6.66 -15.21
N VAL A 98 -3.97 -7.49 -15.32
CA VAL A 98 -3.32 -8.08 -14.14
C VAL A 98 -2.80 -6.98 -13.20
N ALA A 99 -2.08 -5.99 -13.73
CA ALA A 99 -1.59 -4.85 -12.93
C ALA A 99 -2.74 -4.01 -12.36
N MET A 100 -3.80 -3.78 -13.14
CA MET A 100 -4.99 -3.07 -12.69
C MET A 100 -5.66 -3.78 -11.52
N LEU A 101 -5.85 -5.10 -11.57
CA LEU A 101 -6.41 -5.88 -10.48
C LEU A 101 -5.55 -5.80 -9.20
N ILE A 102 -4.22 -5.81 -9.34
CA ILE A 102 -3.30 -5.66 -8.20
C ILE A 102 -3.43 -4.26 -7.57
N GLY A 103 -3.44 -3.23 -8.41
CA GLY A 103 -3.53 -1.84 -7.95
C GLY A 103 -4.88 -1.51 -7.32
N THR A 104 -5.98 -1.93 -7.95
CA THR A 104 -7.34 -1.54 -7.60
C THR A 104 -7.91 -2.32 -6.42
N VAL A 105 -7.84 -3.66 -6.47
CA VAL A 105 -8.45 -4.54 -5.46
C VAL A 105 -7.43 -5.40 -4.71
N SER A 106 -6.16 -5.09 -4.86
CA SER A 106 -5.08 -5.85 -4.20
C SER A 106 -5.10 -7.35 -4.52
N ASP A 107 -5.46 -7.73 -5.74
CA ASP A 107 -5.70 -9.11 -6.16
C ASP A 107 -4.49 -10.04 -5.89
N ASN A 108 -4.71 -11.07 -5.08
CA ASN A 108 -3.67 -12.00 -4.66
C ASN A 108 -3.26 -12.94 -5.80
N LEU A 109 -4.25 -13.47 -6.54
CA LEU A 109 -4.01 -14.36 -7.67
C LEU A 109 -3.26 -13.62 -8.79
N ALA A 110 -3.71 -12.40 -9.13
CA ALA A 110 -3.03 -11.55 -10.11
C ALA A 110 -1.58 -11.24 -9.67
N THR A 111 -1.35 -11.04 -8.36
CA THR A 111 0.00 -10.83 -7.82
C THR A 111 0.88 -12.05 -8.06
N ASN A 112 0.40 -13.25 -7.80
CA ASN A 112 1.17 -14.48 -8.00
C ASN A 112 1.49 -14.73 -9.48
N VAL A 113 0.52 -14.50 -10.36
CA VAL A 113 0.72 -14.57 -11.81
C VAL A 113 1.78 -13.56 -12.26
N LEU A 114 1.71 -12.32 -11.80
CA LEU A 114 2.69 -11.31 -12.14
C LEU A 114 4.09 -11.67 -11.62
N LEU A 115 4.19 -12.13 -10.37
CA LEU A 115 5.47 -12.55 -9.78
C LEU A 115 6.08 -13.76 -10.51
N ARG A 116 5.26 -14.70 -10.97
CA ARG A 116 5.73 -15.81 -11.82
C ARG A 116 6.26 -15.31 -13.17
N HIS A 117 5.61 -14.31 -13.76
CA HIS A 117 6.03 -13.68 -15.02
C HIS A 117 7.31 -12.86 -14.88
N LEU A 118 7.44 -12.04 -13.84
CA LEU A 118 8.60 -11.16 -13.62
C LEU A 118 9.81 -11.89 -13.01
N GLY A 119 9.53 -12.88 -12.14
CA GLY A 119 10.49 -13.46 -11.23
C GLY A 119 10.72 -12.62 -9.97
N LEU A 120 10.59 -13.22 -8.78
CA LEU A 120 10.77 -12.52 -7.49
C LEU A 120 12.17 -11.89 -7.36
N GLY A 121 13.21 -12.53 -7.92
CA GLY A 121 14.56 -11.98 -7.94
C GLY A 121 14.69 -10.65 -8.67
N SER A 122 13.90 -10.42 -9.73
CA SER A 122 13.88 -9.13 -10.44
C SER A 122 13.23 -8.04 -9.59
N VAL A 123 12.20 -8.39 -8.83
CA VAL A 123 11.53 -7.46 -7.90
C VAL A 123 12.48 -7.07 -6.76
N HIS A 124 13.25 -8.02 -6.21
CA HIS A 124 14.31 -7.73 -5.23
C HIS A 124 15.41 -6.84 -5.82
N HIS A 125 15.86 -7.13 -7.03
CA HIS A 125 16.85 -6.30 -7.72
C HIS A 125 16.34 -4.86 -7.90
N ARG A 126 15.07 -4.70 -8.28
CA ARG A 126 14.42 -3.39 -8.39
C ARG A 126 14.43 -2.61 -7.08
N ALA A 127 14.11 -3.24 -5.97
CA ALA A 127 14.18 -2.60 -4.65
C ALA A 127 15.60 -2.10 -4.36
N GLY A 128 16.62 -2.88 -4.69
CA GLY A 128 18.04 -2.48 -4.58
C GLY A 128 18.39 -1.27 -5.47
N LEU A 129 17.96 -1.25 -6.74
CA LEU A 129 18.16 -0.13 -7.65
C LEU A 129 17.49 1.16 -7.17
N LEU A 130 16.37 1.06 -6.46
CA LEU A 130 15.67 2.18 -5.83
C LEU A 130 16.35 2.66 -4.54
N GLY A 131 17.38 1.95 -4.05
CA GLY A 131 18.06 2.25 -2.79
C GLY A 131 17.24 1.91 -1.55
N LEU A 132 16.25 1.00 -1.68
CA LEU A 132 15.40 0.59 -0.57
C LEU A 132 16.11 -0.48 0.25
N SER A 133 16.14 -0.30 1.56
CA SER A 133 16.77 -1.22 2.52
C SER A 133 15.74 -2.01 3.33
N THR A 134 14.62 -1.40 3.67
CA THR A 134 13.55 -1.97 4.49
C THR A 134 12.34 -2.40 3.66
N VAL A 135 12.05 -1.69 2.55
CA VAL A 135 10.91 -2.00 1.67
C VAL A 135 11.27 -3.17 0.77
N GLN A 136 10.70 -4.34 1.08
CA GLN A 136 10.97 -5.60 0.39
C GLN A 136 9.67 -6.40 0.20
N LEU A 137 9.56 -7.08 -0.94
CA LEU A 137 8.57 -8.14 -1.18
C LEU A 137 9.30 -9.49 -1.06
N HIS A 138 9.11 -10.20 0.03
CA HIS A 138 9.91 -11.37 0.38
C HIS A 138 9.47 -12.65 -0.33
N ASP A 139 8.20 -12.73 -0.72
CA ASP A 139 7.60 -13.97 -1.20
C ASP A 139 6.39 -13.69 -2.10
N ARG A 140 5.88 -14.75 -2.72
CA ARG A 140 4.53 -14.76 -3.29
C ARG A 140 3.47 -14.73 -2.20
N VAL A 141 2.24 -14.41 -2.58
CA VAL A 141 1.10 -14.49 -1.66
C VAL A 141 0.77 -15.95 -1.40
N ARG A 142 0.53 -16.29 -0.12
CA ARG A 142 0.20 -17.64 0.35
C ARG A 142 -0.97 -17.58 1.32
N ASP A 143 -1.82 -18.60 1.29
CA ASP A 143 -2.89 -18.79 2.27
C ASP A 143 -2.30 -19.12 3.64
N GLU A 144 -1.31 -20.02 3.66
CA GLU A 144 -0.58 -20.44 4.86
C GLU A 144 0.93 -20.37 4.63
N ARG A 145 1.67 -20.16 5.71
CA ARG A 145 3.13 -20.17 5.73
C ARG A 145 3.65 -21.28 6.61
N THR A 146 4.63 -21.99 6.10
CA THR A 146 5.38 -23.01 6.85
C THR A 146 6.66 -22.40 7.42
N PRO A 147 7.36 -23.08 8.36
CA PRO A 147 8.66 -22.63 8.85
C PRO A 147 9.73 -22.42 7.77
N ASP A 148 9.59 -23.07 6.61
CA ASP A 148 10.51 -22.95 5.48
C ASP A 148 10.23 -21.74 4.59
N ASP A 149 9.05 -21.11 4.76
CA ASP A 149 8.67 -19.91 4.01
C ASP A 149 9.15 -18.63 4.72
N PRO A 150 9.38 -17.52 3.97
CA PRO A 150 9.58 -16.22 4.61
C PRO A 150 8.45 -15.90 5.59
N PRO A 151 8.75 -15.38 6.79
CA PRO A 151 7.74 -15.21 7.85
C PRO A 151 6.65 -14.17 7.52
N ARG A 152 6.88 -13.36 6.49
CA ARG A 152 5.96 -12.31 6.04
C ARG A 152 6.02 -12.15 4.53
N LEU A 153 4.94 -11.64 3.93
CA LEU A 153 4.88 -11.32 2.51
C LEU A 153 5.85 -10.19 2.15
N SER A 154 5.83 -9.14 2.96
CA SER A 154 6.61 -7.92 2.71
C SER A 154 6.95 -7.20 4.01
N SER A 155 7.91 -6.30 3.92
CA SER A 155 8.30 -5.38 4.99
C SER A 155 8.53 -3.97 4.45
N GLY A 156 8.63 -2.99 5.35
CA GLY A 156 9.01 -1.63 5.02
C GLY A 156 9.00 -0.71 6.23
N SER A 157 9.62 0.44 6.08
CA SER A 157 9.54 1.56 7.01
C SER A 157 8.70 2.69 6.42
N ALA A 158 8.07 3.49 7.26
CA ALA A 158 7.24 4.59 6.79
C ALA A 158 8.05 5.63 6.03
N ARG A 159 9.30 5.90 6.44
CA ARG A 159 10.20 6.83 5.75
C ARG A 159 10.51 6.39 4.33
N GLU A 160 10.90 5.13 4.13
CA GLU A 160 11.18 4.64 2.77
C GLU A 160 9.93 4.61 1.91
N LEU A 161 8.77 4.26 2.47
CA LEU A 161 7.51 4.20 1.74
C LEU A 161 7.01 5.59 1.33
N THR A 162 7.10 6.60 2.20
CA THR A 162 6.77 7.99 1.81
C THR A 162 7.74 8.49 0.73
N GLY A 163 9.04 8.21 0.86
CA GLY A 163 10.03 8.52 -0.15
C GLY A 163 9.74 7.85 -1.49
N LEU A 164 9.34 6.57 -1.47
CA LEU A 164 8.96 5.81 -2.67
C LEU A 164 7.73 6.41 -3.36
N MET A 165 6.65 6.68 -2.62
CA MET A 165 5.43 7.26 -3.18
C MET A 165 5.67 8.67 -3.74
N ARG A 166 6.48 9.48 -3.05
CA ARG A 166 6.87 10.81 -3.52
C ARG A 166 7.65 10.71 -4.84
N ARG A 167 8.60 9.78 -4.94
CA ARG A 167 9.34 9.52 -6.19
C ARG A 167 8.43 9.06 -7.32
N LEU A 168 7.46 8.17 -7.04
CA LEU A 168 6.48 7.74 -8.04
C LEU A 168 5.66 8.92 -8.58
N ARG A 169 5.40 9.94 -7.75
CA ARG A 169 4.65 11.13 -8.15
C ARG A 169 5.48 12.12 -8.95
N SER A 170 6.78 12.29 -8.64
CA SER A 170 7.66 13.26 -9.30
C SER A 170 8.31 12.72 -10.58
N ASP A 171 8.94 11.56 -10.50
CA ASP A 171 9.86 11.04 -11.53
C ASP A 171 9.60 9.56 -11.88
N GLY A 172 8.67 8.92 -11.19
CA GLY A 172 8.39 7.50 -11.37
C GLY A 172 7.55 7.20 -12.60
N PRO A 173 7.45 5.91 -12.96
CA PRO A 173 6.59 5.50 -14.06
C PRO A 173 5.13 5.78 -13.70
N GLY A 174 4.49 6.69 -14.43
CA GLY A 174 3.09 7.12 -14.22
C GLY A 174 2.09 5.96 -14.18
N LEU A 175 2.40 4.87 -14.88
CA LEU A 175 1.58 3.64 -14.89
C LEU A 175 1.27 3.10 -13.50
N VAL A 176 2.22 3.17 -12.56
CA VAL A 176 1.98 2.65 -11.19
C VAL A 176 0.87 3.44 -10.51
N LEU A 177 0.92 4.77 -10.59
CA LEU A 177 -0.13 5.62 -10.01
C LEU A 177 -1.46 5.47 -10.76
N ASP A 178 -1.44 5.23 -12.07
CA ASP A 178 -2.65 4.97 -12.85
C ASP A 178 -3.34 3.66 -12.43
N TRP A 179 -2.57 2.61 -12.11
CA TRP A 179 -3.12 1.36 -11.59
C TRP A 179 -3.62 1.48 -10.13
N LEU A 180 -3.04 2.36 -9.32
CA LEU A 180 -3.46 2.60 -7.94
C LEU A 180 -4.66 3.54 -7.84
N ARG A 181 -4.83 4.45 -8.78
CA ARG A 181 -5.83 5.52 -8.73
C ARG A 181 -7.27 5.04 -8.53
N PRO A 182 -7.74 3.96 -9.19
CA PRO A 182 -9.08 3.41 -8.94
C PRO A 182 -9.12 2.46 -7.73
N GLY A 183 -8.17 2.54 -6.81
CA GLY A 183 -8.07 1.68 -5.63
C GLY A 183 -9.34 1.75 -4.77
N THR A 184 -9.96 0.60 -4.51
CA THR A 184 -11.25 0.54 -3.80
C THR A 184 -11.10 0.46 -2.28
N ASP A 185 -9.91 0.16 -1.78
CA ASP A 185 -9.71 0.04 -0.32
C ASP A 185 -9.33 1.40 0.30
N LEU A 186 -10.36 2.12 0.72
CA LEU A 186 -10.25 3.36 1.49
C LEU A 186 -10.59 3.13 2.98
N SER A 187 -10.47 1.91 3.51
CA SER A 187 -10.97 1.55 4.82
C SER A 187 -10.07 1.99 5.99
N LEU A 188 -8.81 2.35 5.73
CA LEU A 188 -7.82 2.69 6.76
C LEU A 188 -7.68 4.21 6.94
N VAL A 189 -6.49 4.77 6.74
CA VAL A 189 -6.25 6.22 6.81
C VAL A 189 -7.17 6.98 5.85
N ALA A 190 -7.31 6.46 4.64
CA ALA A 190 -8.12 7.09 3.60
C ALA A 190 -9.63 7.14 3.94
N SER A 191 -10.12 6.37 4.92
CA SER A 191 -11.53 6.42 5.36
C SER A 191 -11.96 7.80 5.85
N ALA A 192 -11.03 8.58 6.40
CA ALA A 192 -11.29 9.94 6.90
C ALA A 192 -11.53 10.96 5.77
N PHE A 193 -11.14 10.67 4.55
CA PHE A 193 -11.34 11.61 3.44
C PHE A 193 -12.79 11.65 2.95
N GLY A 194 -13.60 10.63 3.25
CA GLY A 194 -15.02 10.58 2.96
C GLY A 194 -15.33 10.49 1.46
N LEU A 195 -14.44 9.86 0.70
CA LEU A 195 -14.59 9.61 -0.73
C LEU A 195 -15.36 8.31 -0.96
N ASP A 196 -16.07 8.22 -2.10
CA ASP A 196 -16.69 6.98 -2.54
C ASP A 196 -15.61 6.02 -3.06
N PRO A 197 -15.44 4.81 -2.47
CA PRO A 197 -14.44 3.85 -2.92
C PRO A 197 -14.58 3.43 -4.40
N LEU A 198 -15.76 3.55 -4.97
CA LEU A 198 -16.05 3.13 -6.35
C LEU A 198 -16.00 4.29 -7.36
N ALA A 199 -15.97 5.54 -6.90
CA ALA A 199 -16.13 6.71 -7.78
C ALA A 199 -15.25 7.91 -7.39
N HIS A 200 -13.97 7.68 -7.00
CA HIS A 200 -13.05 8.75 -6.58
C HIS A 200 -11.86 8.97 -7.54
N VAL A 201 -11.87 8.37 -8.72
CA VAL A 201 -10.82 8.57 -9.74
C VAL A 201 -10.70 10.03 -10.15
N LEU A 202 -11.82 10.74 -10.20
CA LEU A 202 -11.86 12.18 -10.37
C LEU A 202 -11.77 12.89 -9.02
N VAL A 203 -11.38 14.18 -9.05
CA VAL A 203 -11.37 15.01 -7.85
C VAL A 203 -12.77 15.10 -7.26
N ASP A 204 -12.95 14.64 -6.03
CA ASP A 204 -14.19 14.77 -5.28
C ASP A 204 -13.95 15.58 -4.02
N ARG A 205 -14.87 16.51 -3.69
CA ARG A 205 -14.75 17.43 -2.54
C ARG A 205 -13.45 18.22 -2.49
N GLY A 206 -12.83 18.46 -3.67
CA GLY A 206 -11.53 19.11 -3.79
C GLY A 206 -10.35 18.22 -3.43
N LEU A 207 -10.58 16.93 -3.19
CA LEU A 207 -9.54 15.95 -2.81
C LEU A 207 -9.27 14.96 -3.93
N ARG A 208 -8.02 14.53 -4.03
CA ARG A 208 -7.56 13.37 -4.80
C ARG A 208 -6.75 12.47 -3.89
N VAL A 209 -7.06 11.19 -3.87
CA VAL A 209 -6.35 10.18 -3.10
C VAL A 209 -5.86 9.08 -4.02
N ILE A 210 -4.64 8.65 -3.83
CA ILE A 210 -4.05 7.47 -4.45
C ILE A 210 -3.35 6.72 -3.32
N ASN A 211 -3.79 5.51 -3.00
CA ASN A 211 -3.20 4.75 -1.91
C ASN A 211 -3.04 3.27 -2.23
N LYS A 212 -2.25 2.61 -1.41
CA LYS A 212 -2.16 1.15 -1.35
C LYS A 212 -2.23 0.71 0.11
N THR A 213 -3.19 -0.16 0.39
CA THR A 213 -3.35 -0.75 1.70
C THR A 213 -2.67 -2.12 1.80
N GLY A 214 -2.43 -2.52 3.03
CA GLY A 214 -1.98 -3.85 3.41
C GLY A 214 -2.65 -4.31 4.69
N THR A 215 -3.31 -5.44 4.63
CA THR A 215 -4.07 -6.03 5.73
C THR A 215 -3.66 -7.49 5.91
N ASN A 216 -3.37 -7.86 7.13
CA ASN A 216 -3.20 -9.24 7.58
C ASN A 216 -3.49 -9.31 9.07
N ARG A 217 -3.49 -10.51 9.63
CA ARG A 217 -3.62 -10.71 11.09
C ARG A 217 -2.52 -9.93 11.81
N GLY A 218 -2.91 -9.04 12.74
CA GLY A 218 -1.97 -8.19 13.46
C GLY A 218 -1.21 -7.16 12.61
N VAL A 219 -1.67 -6.85 11.38
CA VAL A 219 -1.01 -5.92 10.47
C VAL A 219 -2.02 -5.02 9.79
N ARG A 220 -1.81 -3.70 9.87
CA ARG A 220 -2.46 -2.72 8.98
C ARG A 220 -1.40 -1.76 8.46
N ALA A 221 -1.51 -1.47 7.19
CA ALA A 221 -0.63 -0.52 6.50
C ALA A 221 -1.45 0.28 5.47
N ASP A 222 -1.26 1.58 5.42
CA ASP A 222 -1.84 2.45 4.39
C ASP A 222 -0.78 3.45 3.96
N VAL A 223 -0.48 3.46 2.68
CA VAL A 223 0.55 4.31 2.07
C VAL A 223 -0.10 5.06 0.92
N GLY A 224 -0.01 6.38 0.90
CA GLY A 224 -0.71 7.12 -0.12
C GLY A 224 -0.24 8.55 -0.33
N ILE A 225 -0.82 9.13 -1.36
CA ILE A 225 -0.74 10.54 -1.72
C ILE A 225 -2.13 11.11 -1.58
N VAL A 226 -2.27 12.23 -0.88
CA VAL A 226 -3.50 13.01 -0.83
C VAL A 226 -3.21 14.42 -1.27
N GLU A 227 -3.93 14.90 -2.27
CA GLU A 227 -3.85 16.27 -2.78
C GLU A 227 -5.17 16.99 -2.49
N GLY A 228 -5.08 18.20 -1.98
CA GLY A 228 -6.22 19.04 -1.68
C GLY A 228 -5.99 20.50 -2.08
N PRO A 229 -6.95 21.40 -1.80
CA PRO A 229 -6.87 22.80 -2.24
C PRO A 229 -5.67 23.57 -1.66
N ALA A 230 -5.21 23.21 -0.45
CA ALA A 230 -4.12 23.92 0.21
C ALA A 230 -2.75 23.35 -0.14
N ARG A 231 -2.63 22.02 -0.20
CA ARG A 231 -1.37 21.33 -0.49
C ARG A 231 -1.58 19.84 -0.77
N GLY A 232 -0.51 19.18 -1.24
CA GLY A 232 -0.40 17.74 -1.29
C GLY A 232 0.43 17.18 -0.13
N LEU A 233 0.07 15.99 0.34
CA LEU A 233 0.84 15.23 1.33
C LEU A 233 1.08 13.81 0.81
N VAL A 234 2.20 13.22 1.24
CA VAL A 234 2.46 11.79 1.14
C VAL A 234 2.48 11.22 2.56
N TYR A 235 1.81 10.11 2.76
CA TYR A 235 1.76 9.46 4.07
C TYR A 235 2.07 7.97 3.97
N ALA A 236 2.62 7.44 5.04
CA ALA A 236 2.70 6.01 5.33
C ALA A 236 2.40 5.79 6.80
N VAL A 237 1.39 4.97 7.07
CA VAL A 237 0.98 4.59 8.42
C VAL A 237 1.00 3.07 8.50
N LEU A 238 1.95 2.54 9.24
CA LEU A 238 2.17 1.12 9.43
C LEU A 238 1.97 0.78 10.89
N VAL A 239 1.26 -0.30 11.17
CA VAL A 239 1.10 -0.81 12.52
C VAL A 239 1.11 -2.33 12.53
N ASN A 240 1.88 -2.88 13.47
CA ASN A 240 1.88 -4.31 13.77
C ASN A 240 1.59 -4.52 15.25
N TRP A 241 0.74 -5.51 15.56
CA TRP A 241 0.42 -5.88 16.94
C TRP A 241 0.28 -7.40 17.07
N THR A 242 0.43 -7.90 18.28
CA THR A 242 0.18 -9.32 18.57
C THR A 242 -1.31 -9.50 18.82
N GLU A 243 -1.99 -10.24 17.96
CA GLU A 243 -3.37 -10.60 18.23
C GLU A 243 -3.44 -11.67 19.33
N PRO A 244 -4.41 -11.55 20.26
CA PRO A 244 -4.62 -12.57 21.28
C PRO A 244 -5.02 -13.91 20.64
N ALA A 245 -4.77 -15.01 21.36
CA ALA A 245 -5.10 -16.36 20.90
C ALA A 245 -6.61 -16.53 20.61
N THR A 246 -7.45 -15.86 21.39
CA THR A 246 -8.88 -15.72 21.10
C THR A 246 -9.05 -14.40 20.33
N PRO A 247 -9.61 -14.41 19.12
CA PRO A 247 -9.82 -13.19 18.37
C PRO A 247 -10.60 -12.17 19.20
N ASP A 248 -10.00 -11.00 19.40
CA ASP A 248 -10.62 -9.86 20.04
C ASP A 248 -10.62 -8.70 19.05
N ASP A 249 -11.80 -8.27 18.66
CA ASP A 249 -11.97 -7.16 17.71
C ASP A 249 -11.52 -5.82 18.30
N ARG A 250 -11.42 -5.71 19.63
CA ARG A 250 -11.09 -4.45 20.30
C ARG A 250 -9.76 -3.85 19.86
N SER A 251 -8.69 -4.66 19.81
CA SER A 251 -7.37 -4.16 19.40
C SER A 251 -7.37 -3.68 17.94
N ARG A 252 -8.07 -4.43 17.09
CA ARG A 252 -8.27 -4.04 15.68
C ARG A 252 -9.04 -2.73 15.57
N ASP A 253 -10.14 -2.58 16.28
CA ASP A 253 -11.01 -1.40 16.23
C ASP A 253 -10.26 -0.16 16.72
N LEU A 254 -9.49 -0.25 17.80
CA LEU A 254 -8.62 0.83 18.28
C LEU A 254 -7.57 1.25 17.23
N VAL A 255 -6.97 0.29 16.52
CA VAL A 255 -6.04 0.58 15.44
C VAL A 255 -6.74 1.30 14.28
N LEU A 256 -7.93 0.85 13.87
CA LEU A 256 -8.70 1.48 12.80
C LEU A 256 -9.13 2.90 13.17
N ASP A 257 -9.56 3.13 14.40
CA ASP A 257 -9.92 4.46 14.89
C ASP A 257 -8.69 5.39 14.90
N ALA A 258 -7.55 4.90 15.38
CA ALA A 258 -6.30 5.66 15.37
C ALA A 258 -5.86 6.04 13.94
N MET A 259 -5.96 5.11 12.98
CA MET A 259 -5.64 5.40 11.58
C MET A 259 -6.60 6.42 10.98
N ARG A 260 -7.89 6.37 11.34
CA ARG A 260 -8.90 7.37 10.92
C ARG A 260 -8.61 8.75 11.51
N ASP A 261 -8.17 8.82 12.77
CA ASP A 261 -7.83 10.09 13.42
C ASP A 261 -6.63 10.75 12.73
N ILE A 262 -5.60 9.99 12.39
CA ILE A 262 -4.47 10.46 11.59
C ILE A 262 -4.97 10.96 10.23
N GLY A 263 -5.82 10.19 9.55
CA GLY A 263 -6.43 10.57 8.28
C GLY A 263 -7.22 11.88 8.36
N SER A 264 -7.94 12.09 9.46
CA SER A 264 -8.71 13.34 9.70
C SER A 264 -7.79 14.56 9.81
N ALA A 265 -6.64 14.41 10.48
CA ALA A 265 -5.65 15.49 10.57
C ALA A 265 -4.98 15.77 9.22
N LEU A 266 -4.64 14.71 8.45
CA LEU A 266 -4.12 14.86 7.07
C LEU A 266 -5.14 15.59 6.19
N ARG A 267 -6.42 15.19 6.24
CA ARG A 267 -7.51 15.84 5.50
C ARG A 267 -7.63 17.33 5.84
N ALA A 268 -7.65 17.67 7.11
CA ALA A 268 -7.70 19.08 7.55
C ALA A 268 -6.53 19.89 6.98
N THR A 269 -5.32 19.30 7.01
CA THR A 269 -4.10 19.94 6.51
C THR A 269 -4.15 20.20 5.00
N VAL A 270 -4.62 19.25 4.19
CA VAL A 270 -4.70 19.41 2.72
C VAL A 270 -5.89 20.28 2.30
N ALA A 271 -6.94 20.33 3.10
CA ALA A 271 -8.11 21.19 2.84
C ALA A 271 -7.88 22.68 3.19
N GLY A 272 -6.86 22.98 3.98
CA GLY A 272 -6.52 24.37 4.35
C GLY A 272 -7.35 24.91 5.50
N GLY A 273 -7.90 24.00 6.35
CA GLY A 273 -8.74 24.48 7.38
C GLY A 273 -9.10 23.78 8.54
#